data_3d94b8bc3b5661d642f59bdcb8db3482
#
_entry.id   3d94b8bc3b5661d642f59bdcb8db3482
#
_cell.length_a   1.000
_cell.length_b   1.000
_cell.length_c   1.000
_cell.angle_alpha   90.00
_cell.angle_beta   90.00
_cell.angle_gamma   90.00
#
_symmetry.space_group_name_H-M   'P 1'
#
loop_
_entity.id
_entity.type
_entity.pdbx_description
1 polymer ?
#
loop_
_entity_poly.entity_id
_entity_poly.type
_entity_poly.pdbx_seq_one_letter_code
_entity_poly.pdbx_strand_id
1 'polypeptide(L)'
;MPAAPSTPSRSDAPSHSDAPSAPSDPAHCAEPVVTLHTQPHGPTLGTTSAPVIEVDGLLFKDLARTGRLLPYEDWRLPAAERAADLAGRLSIEQIAGLMLYSPHQAVPNPGVGPFPGTYDGGRTREEVGAPAWAPTDQQRAMLSDDHLRHVLAITLQSADTAARWNNALQALAESEAPGVPVNISTDPRNGAGRSSGAEFATAAVDVSRWPEGLGMAALFDPERVRECAAIISREYRALGIATALGPQIDLATDPRWMRLQDTWGPHRGLVSDYARAYCDAMQTTEPDGAQPGAAFGIRAGEPSAADPGWGSASVVTMVKHWPGGGTGEGGRDAHYGFGKFAVYPGRNEAEHLAPFTEAAFRLDGPTGCAGAVMPYYTISWGYRTPDGAVLNDGSDGAVPRANSYNRVIIDDMLRRRYGFDGVVCTDWGITADPDPQMSNFGQRCYGVENLGVAERHRLAIDNGVDQFGGNSEAAPIIEAHRLIAERDGEAAARARFEASAARLLRAFFRAGLFENPYLDPAVSAATVGCEPFAEAGRAAQRDSLVLLKNAPGAD
;
A
#
# COMPACT_ATOMS: atom_id res chain seq x y z
N MET A 1 -37.27 -51.19 -10.61
CA MET A 1 -37.50 -50.33 -11.77
C MET A 1 -38.81 -49.60 -11.61
N PRO A 2 -38.80 -48.28 -11.61
CA PRO A 2 -39.82 -47.52 -12.29
C PRO A 2 -39.20 -46.45 -13.22
N ALA A 3 -40.00 -46.05 -14.20
CA ALA A 3 -39.69 -45.36 -15.42
C ALA A 3 -39.27 -43.88 -15.24
N ALA A 4 -38.44 -43.38 -16.18
CA ALA A 4 -38.06 -42.01 -16.33
C ALA A 4 -39.22 -41.14 -16.89
N PRO A 5 -39.33 -39.85 -16.47
CA PRO A 5 -40.23 -38.92 -17.12
C PRO A 5 -39.58 -38.22 -18.32
N SER A 6 -40.39 -38.02 -19.34
CA SER A 6 -40.16 -37.43 -20.64
C SER A 6 -39.82 -35.94 -20.59
N THR A 7 -38.88 -35.51 -21.43
CA THR A 7 -38.55 -34.11 -21.75
C THR A 7 -39.66 -33.40 -22.53
N PRO A 8 -39.95 -32.13 -22.26
CA PRO A 8 -40.75 -31.30 -23.16
C PRO A 8 -39.88 -30.62 -24.23
N SER A 9 -40.48 -30.47 -25.41
CA SER A 9 -39.96 -29.93 -26.64
C SER A 9 -39.57 -28.45 -26.58
N ARG A 10 -38.52 -28.10 -27.30
CA ARG A 10 -38.09 -26.74 -27.63
C ARG A 10 -39.25 -25.94 -28.31
N SER A 11 -39.50 -24.75 -27.81
CA SER A 11 -40.20 -23.69 -28.51
C SER A 11 -39.22 -22.60 -28.91
N ASP A 12 -39.37 -22.15 -30.15
CA ASP A 12 -38.54 -21.21 -30.86
C ASP A 12 -38.29 -19.90 -30.12
N ALA A 13 -37.02 -19.52 -29.95
CA ALA A 13 -36.60 -18.18 -29.59
C ALA A 13 -36.34 -17.35 -30.85
N PRO A 14 -36.69 -16.05 -30.90
CA PRO A 14 -36.44 -15.22 -32.05
C PRO A 14 -34.94 -14.93 -32.23
N SER A 15 -34.49 -14.99 -33.46
CA SER A 15 -33.16 -14.61 -33.93
C SER A 15 -32.85 -13.16 -33.57
N HIS A 16 -31.85 -12.93 -32.69
CA HIS A 16 -31.22 -11.64 -32.56
C HIS A 16 -30.39 -11.36 -33.84
N SER A 17 -30.73 -10.31 -34.53
CA SER A 17 -29.96 -9.75 -35.64
C SER A 17 -28.61 -9.27 -35.12
N ASP A 18 -27.53 -9.82 -35.67
CA ASP A 18 -26.18 -9.27 -35.58
C ASP A 18 -26.14 -7.87 -36.20
N ALA A 19 -26.31 -6.84 -35.42
CA ALA A 19 -25.90 -5.51 -35.78
C ALA A 19 -24.38 -5.40 -35.50
N PRO A 20 -23.55 -4.94 -36.44
CA PRO A 20 -22.15 -4.73 -36.18
C PRO A 20 -22.00 -3.70 -35.06
N SER A 21 -21.30 -4.06 -33.99
CA SER A 21 -20.94 -3.15 -32.91
C SER A 21 -20.23 -1.92 -33.50
N ALA A 22 -20.65 -0.73 -33.08
CA ALA A 22 -20.02 0.51 -33.48
C ALA A 22 -18.49 0.44 -33.16
N PRO A 23 -17.63 1.05 -33.99
CA PRO A 23 -16.21 1.07 -33.73
C PRO A 23 -15.96 1.74 -32.39
N SER A 24 -15.10 1.15 -31.58
CA SER A 24 -14.66 1.69 -30.29
C SER A 24 -14.16 3.12 -30.47
N ASP A 25 -14.56 4.02 -29.57
CA ASP A 25 -14.04 5.38 -29.54
C ASP A 25 -12.53 5.32 -29.22
N PRO A 26 -11.63 5.73 -30.13
CA PRO A 26 -10.19 5.68 -29.92
C PRO A 26 -9.70 6.56 -28.75
N ALA A 27 -10.57 7.42 -28.22
CA ALA A 27 -10.26 8.30 -27.10
C ALA A 27 -9.89 7.55 -25.78
N HIS A 28 -10.35 6.31 -25.60
CA HIS A 28 -10.03 5.51 -24.41
C HIS A 28 -8.62 4.92 -24.39
N CYS A 29 -7.90 4.94 -25.52
CA CYS A 29 -6.54 4.41 -25.66
C CYS A 29 -5.50 5.50 -25.94
N ALA A 30 -5.88 6.78 -25.93
CA ALA A 30 -4.93 7.87 -26.12
C ALA A 30 -4.10 8.08 -24.84
N GLU A 31 -2.79 8.19 -25.02
CA GLU A 31 -1.90 8.56 -23.92
C GLU A 31 -2.21 10.00 -23.48
N PRO A 32 -2.34 10.26 -22.16
CA PRO A 32 -2.61 11.61 -21.68
C PRO A 32 -1.45 12.55 -22.01
N VAL A 33 -1.76 13.74 -22.49
CA VAL A 33 -0.77 14.79 -22.76
C VAL A 33 -0.50 15.53 -21.46
N VAL A 34 0.68 15.30 -20.87
CA VAL A 34 1.12 15.97 -19.65
C VAL A 34 1.78 17.31 -20.00
N THR A 35 1.34 18.37 -19.32
CA THR A 35 1.98 19.69 -19.38
C THR A 35 2.71 19.97 -18.07
N LEU A 36 4.00 20.27 -18.16
CA LEU A 36 4.81 20.67 -17.01
C LEU A 36 4.91 22.19 -16.92
N HIS A 37 4.57 22.73 -15.77
CA HIS A 37 4.66 24.17 -15.46
C HIS A 37 5.79 24.38 -14.46
N THR A 38 6.91 24.90 -14.94
CA THR A 38 8.06 25.27 -14.10
C THR A 38 7.96 26.71 -13.63
N GLN A 39 8.49 26.99 -12.44
CA GLN A 39 8.50 28.33 -11.85
C GLN A 39 9.81 28.56 -11.10
N PRO A 40 10.26 29.86 -10.94
CA PRO A 40 11.54 30.17 -10.29
C PRO A 40 11.61 29.74 -8.82
N HIS A 41 10.46 29.70 -8.14
CA HIS A 41 10.33 29.33 -6.74
C HIS A 41 9.11 28.42 -6.58
N GLY A 42 9.28 27.27 -5.94
CA GLY A 42 8.23 26.29 -5.72
C GLY A 42 8.34 25.04 -6.59
N PRO A 43 7.39 24.13 -6.49
CA PRO A 43 7.42 22.85 -7.20
C PRO A 43 7.12 23.02 -8.71
N THR A 44 7.61 22.09 -9.52
CA THR A 44 7.10 21.91 -10.88
C THR A 44 5.71 21.30 -10.78
N LEU A 45 4.73 21.90 -11.47
CA LEU A 45 3.36 21.40 -11.51
C LEU A 45 3.15 20.57 -12.78
N GLY A 46 2.58 19.38 -12.63
CA GLY A 46 2.17 18.53 -13.75
C GLY A 46 0.65 18.53 -13.90
N THR A 47 0.13 18.78 -15.11
CA THR A 47 -1.30 18.79 -15.40
C THR A 47 -1.64 18.06 -16.69
N THR A 48 -2.84 17.51 -16.76
CA THR A 48 -3.46 17.00 -18.00
C THR A 48 -4.75 17.75 -18.30
N SER A 49 -5.53 18.10 -17.30
CA SER A 49 -6.83 18.75 -17.44
C SER A 49 -7.09 19.85 -16.41
N ALA A 50 -6.38 19.85 -15.28
CA ALA A 50 -6.54 20.87 -14.25
C ALA A 50 -6.06 22.23 -14.76
N PRO A 51 -6.85 23.32 -14.59
CA PRO A 51 -6.37 24.65 -14.84
C PRO A 51 -5.21 25.01 -13.91
N VAL A 52 -4.36 25.93 -14.38
CA VAL A 52 -3.32 26.54 -13.56
C VAL A 52 -3.68 28.01 -13.35
N ILE A 53 -3.61 28.45 -12.11
CA ILE A 53 -3.85 29.85 -11.73
C ILE A 53 -2.57 30.48 -11.18
N GLU A 54 -2.44 31.77 -11.36
CA GLU A 54 -1.33 32.56 -10.81
C GLU A 54 -1.81 33.40 -9.64
N VAL A 55 -1.12 33.29 -8.50
CA VAL A 55 -1.36 34.11 -7.30
C VAL A 55 -0.01 34.58 -6.76
N ASP A 56 0.13 35.87 -6.56
CA ASP A 56 1.35 36.50 -6.07
C ASP A 56 2.61 36.15 -6.91
N GLY A 57 2.44 35.97 -8.24
CA GLY A 57 3.53 35.62 -9.15
C GLY A 57 3.96 34.15 -9.08
N LEU A 58 3.18 33.28 -8.42
CA LEU A 58 3.41 31.84 -8.30
C LEU A 58 2.27 31.06 -8.92
N LEU A 59 2.59 29.88 -9.45
CA LEU A 59 1.64 28.99 -10.13
C LEU A 59 1.07 27.95 -9.16
N PHE A 60 -0.23 27.69 -9.29
CA PHE A 60 -0.97 26.69 -8.50
C PHE A 60 -1.93 25.92 -9.41
N LYS A 61 -2.17 24.65 -9.10
CA LYS A 61 -3.22 23.86 -9.77
C LYS A 61 -4.58 24.21 -9.17
N ASP A 62 -5.55 24.57 -10.00
CA ASP A 62 -6.97 24.73 -9.60
C ASP A 62 -7.69 23.38 -9.76
N LEU A 63 -7.46 22.46 -8.84
CA LEU A 63 -8.02 21.12 -8.85
C LEU A 63 -9.53 21.11 -8.54
N ALA A 64 -9.99 22.07 -7.75
CA ALA A 64 -11.40 22.29 -7.47
C ALA A 64 -12.15 22.99 -8.63
N ARG A 65 -11.43 23.52 -9.62
CA ARG A 65 -11.99 24.23 -10.79
C ARG A 65 -12.84 25.44 -10.40
N THR A 66 -12.42 26.14 -9.35
CA THR A 66 -13.15 27.31 -8.79
C THR A 66 -12.65 28.64 -9.33
N GLY A 67 -11.49 28.68 -9.98
CA GLY A 67 -10.77 29.90 -10.37
C GLY A 67 -10.18 30.67 -9.18
N ARG A 68 -10.08 30.03 -8.01
CA ARG A 68 -9.54 30.62 -6.78
C ARG A 68 -8.63 29.62 -6.09
N LEU A 69 -7.53 30.10 -5.54
CA LEU A 69 -6.64 29.27 -4.74
C LEU A 69 -7.32 28.86 -3.43
N LEU A 70 -7.55 27.57 -3.25
CA LEU A 70 -8.02 26.99 -1.99
C LEU A 70 -6.85 26.55 -1.12
N PRO A 71 -7.02 26.44 0.23
CA PRO A 71 -5.92 26.06 1.11
C PRO A 71 -5.25 24.73 0.74
N TYR A 72 -6.01 23.71 0.33
CA TYR A 72 -5.41 22.42 -0.04
C TYR A 72 -4.60 22.49 -1.35
N GLU A 73 -4.85 23.44 -2.22
CA GLU A 73 -4.13 23.67 -3.48
C GLU A 73 -2.86 24.51 -3.28
N ASP A 74 -2.77 25.23 -2.16
CA ASP A 74 -1.63 26.07 -1.82
C ASP A 74 -0.45 25.23 -1.30
N TRP A 75 0.49 24.91 -2.19
CA TRP A 75 1.68 24.12 -1.87
C TRP A 75 2.62 24.80 -0.85
N ARG A 76 2.44 26.07 -0.53
CA ARG A 76 3.20 26.79 0.50
C ARG A 76 2.75 26.41 1.92
N LEU A 77 1.53 25.88 2.07
CA LEU A 77 0.99 25.48 3.37
C LEU A 77 1.49 24.09 3.79
N PRO A 78 1.59 23.85 5.10
CA PRO A 78 1.96 22.52 5.63
C PRO A 78 1.01 21.42 5.16
N ALA A 79 1.54 20.24 4.89
CA ALA A 79 0.74 19.07 4.45
C ALA A 79 -0.43 18.74 5.39
N ALA A 80 -0.29 18.98 6.69
CA ALA A 80 -1.37 18.73 7.67
C ALA A 80 -2.54 19.72 7.51
N GLU A 81 -2.26 20.99 7.23
CA GLU A 81 -3.28 22.02 7.01
C GLU A 81 -4.02 21.77 5.69
N ARG A 82 -3.29 21.46 4.62
CA ARG A 82 -3.84 21.09 3.32
C ARG A 82 -4.75 19.86 3.42
N ALA A 83 -4.29 18.83 4.13
CA ALA A 83 -5.05 17.59 4.33
C ALA A 83 -6.34 17.82 5.14
N ALA A 84 -6.31 18.64 6.16
CA ALA A 84 -7.48 18.97 6.97
C ALA A 84 -8.50 19.78 6.16
N ASP A 85 -8.05 20.78 5.37
CA ASP A 85 -8.94 21.57 4.51
C ASP A 85 -9.63 20.68 3.47
N LEU A 86 -8.88 19.82 2.77
CA LEU A 86 -9.46 18.94 1.77
C LEU A 86 -10.40 17.91 2.39
N ALA A 87 -10.04 17.28 3.51
CA ALA A 87 -10.90 16.33 4.21
C ALA A 87 -12.27 16.91 4.56
N GLY A 88 -12.32 18.18 4.99
CA GLY A 88 -13.56 18.89 5.27
C GLY A 88 -14.42 19.20 4.03
N ARG A 89 -13.83 19.16 2.83
CA ARG A 89 -14.51 19.42 1.54
C ARG A 89 -15.06 18.17 0.87
N LEU A 90 -14.46 17.00 1.14
CA LEU A 90 -14.87 15.74 0.52
C LEU A 90 -16.26 15.31 0.98
N SER A 91 -17.04 14.69 0.10
CA SER A 91 -18.24 13.97 0.46
C SER A 91 -17.92 12.69 1.26
N ILE A 92 -18.93 12.08 1.87
CA ILE A 92 -18.74 10.80 2.58
C ILE A 92 -18.34 9.69 1.60
N GLU A 93 -18.87 9.69 0.37
CA GLU A 93 -18.52 8.75 -0.69
C GLU A 93 -17.04 8.89 -1.08
N GLN A 94 -16.57 10.12 -1.26
CA GLN A 94 -15.17 10.39 -1.56
C GLN A 94 -14.24 10.00 -0.42
N ILE A 95 -14.64 10.23 0.84
CA ILE A 95 -13.86 9.77 2.00
C ILE A 95 -13.88 8.23 2.07
N ALA A 96 -15.02 7.59 1.84
CA ALA A 96 -15.10 6.13 1.79
C ALA A 96 -14.16 5.57 0.71
N GLY A 97 -14.10 6.18 -0.46
CA GLY A 97 -13.16 5.82 -1.52
C GLY A 97 -11.70 5.98 -1.11
N LEU A 98 -11.32 7.04 -0.38
CA LEU A 98 -9.99 7.19 0.20
C LEU A 98 -9.66 6.10 1.22
N MET A 99 -10.64 5.61 1.97
CA MET A 99 -10.47 4.54 2.96
C MET A 99 -10.35 3.16 2.31
N LEU A 100 -10.59 3.02 1.02
CA LEU A 100 -10.38 1.80 0.25
C LEU A 100 -8.90 1.64 -0.14
N TYR A 101 -8.50 0.38 -0.29
CA TYR A 101 -7.23 0.00 -0.91
C TYR A 101 -7.49 -1.17 -1.85
N SER A 102 -7.14 -1.03 -3.12
CA SER A 102 -7.54 -2.00 -4.15
C SER A 102 -7.05 -3.42 -3.87
N PRO A 103 -7.73 -4.44 -4.40
CA PRO A 103 -7.12 -5.74 -4.63
C PRO A 103 -5.89 -5.62 -5.52
N HIS A 104 -5.13 -6.71 -5.65
CA HIS A 104 -3.94 -6.79 -6.47
C HIS A 104 -4.22 -6.43 -7.94
N GLN A 105 -3.45 -5.48 -8.50
CA GLN A 105 -3.55 -5.07 -9.89
C GLN A 105 -2.35 -5.57 -10.71
N ALA A 106 -2.62 -6.00 -11.94
CA ALA A 106 -1.60 -6.39 -12.91
C ALA A 106 -1.66 -5.49 -14.14
N VAL A 107 -0.50 -5.16 -14.70
CA VAL A 107 -0.36 -4.29 -15.88
C VAL A 107 0.62 -4.93 -16.87
N PRO A 108 0.15 -5.36 -18.05
CA PRO A 108 -1.24 -5.42 -18.47
C PRO A 108 -2.06 -6.41 -17.63
N ASN A 109 -3.36 -6.19 -17.57
CA ASN A 109 -4.24 -7.14 -16.91
C ASN A 109 -4.33 -8.42 -17.76
N PRO A 110 -4.17 -9.62 -17.17
CA PRO A 110 -4.15 -10.88 -17.93
C PRO A 110 -5.52 -11.33 -18.43
N GLY A 111 -6.61 -10.66 -18.04
CA GLY A 111 -7.98 -11.04 -18.41
C GLY A 111 -8.51 -12.30 -17.75
N VAL A 112 -7.68 -13.00 -16.98
CA VAL A 112 -7.99 -14.23 -16.25
C VAL A 112 -7.39 -14.17 -14.85
N GLY A 113 -7.82 -15.07 -13.95
CA GLY A 113 -7.34 -15.12 -12.58
C GLY A 113 -8.32 -14.49 -11.59
N PRO A 114 -7.89 -14.24 -10.35
CA PRO A 114 -8.80 -13.80 -9.29
C PRO A 114 -9.31 -12.36 -9.47
N PHE A 115 -8.60 -11.54 -10.26
CA PHE A 115 -8.95 -10.13 -10.50
C PHE A 115 -8.89 -9.84 -12.00
N PRO A 116 -9.76 -10.46 -12.84
CA PRO A 116 -9.75 -10.25 -14.27
C PRO A 116 -10.19 -8.82 -14.60
N GLY A 117 -9.62 -8.25 -15.66
CA GLY A 117 -10.01 -6.96 -16.19
C GLY A 117 -10.48 -7.06 -17.64
N THR A 118 -11.44 -6.22 -17.98
CA THR A 118 -11.99 -6.08 -19.33
C THR A 118 -11.78 -4.67 -19.85
N TYR A 119 -12.10 -4.46 -21.13
CA TYR A 119 -11.94 -3.18 -21.80
C TYR A 119 -13.21 -2.90 -22.61
N ASP A 120 -13.57 -1.63 -22.72
CA ASP A 120 -14.65 -1.14 -23.57
C ASP A 120 -15.95 -1.96 -23.45
N GLY A 121 -16.43 -2.08 -22.21
CA GLY A 121 -17.70 -2.72 -21.91
C GLY A 121 -17.66 -4.25 -21.86
N GLY A 122 -16.54 -4.85 -21.48
CA GLY A 122 -16.44 -6.29 -21.21
C GLY A 122 -15.65 -7.09 -22.24
N ARG A 123 -14.97 -6.44 -23.18
CA ARG A 123 -14.12 -7.09 -24.19
C ARG A 123 -12.71 -7.37 -23.64
N THR A 124 -11.98 -8.27 -24.30
CA THR A 124 -10.57 -8.51 -23.99
C THR A 124 -9.68 -7.39 -24.55
N ARG A 125 -8.47 -7.28 -24.03
CA ARG A 125 -7.47 -6.30 -24.48
C ARG A 125 -7.16 -6.46 -25.98
N GLU A 126 -7.04 -7.71 -26.45
CA GLU A 126 -6.74 -8.07 -27.83
C GLU A 126 -7.88 -7.69 -28.77
N GLU A 127 -9.14 -7.91 -28.40
CA GLU A 127 -10.33 -7.57 -29.20
C GLU A 127 -10.47 -6.06 -29.46
N VAL A 128 -10.03 -5.24 -28.50
CA VAL A 128 -10.09 -3.77 -28.64
C VAL A 128 -8.77 -3.16 -29.12
N GLY A 129 -7.68 -3.94 -29.17
CA GLY A 129 -6.35 -3.44 -29.51
C GLY A 129 -5.79 -2.45 -28.48
N ALA A 130 -6.19 -2.58 -27.21
CA ALA A 130 -5.74 -1.66 -26.17
C ALA A 130 -4.24 -1.85 -25.86
N PRO A 131 -3.48 -0.75 -25.65
CA PRO A 131 -2.08 -0.84 -25.25
C PRO A 131 -1.94 -1.48 -23.87
N ALA A 132 -0.75 -2.03 -23.58
CA ALA A 132 -0.47 -2.73 -22.33
C ALA A 132 -0.73 -1.88 -21.07
N TRP A 133 -0.57 -0.59 -21.17
CA TRP A 133 -0.75 0.38 -20.10
C TRP A 133 -2.19 0.91 -19.94
N ALA A 134 -3.12 0.55 -20.84
CA ALA A 134 -4.49 1.05 -20.75
C ALA A 134 -5.18 0.56 -19.47
N PRO A 135 -5.84 1.44 -18.70
CA PRO A 135 -6.66 1.03 -17.58
C PRO A 135 -7.85 0.19 -18.02
N THR A 136 -8.17 -0.87 -17.25
CA THR A 136 -9.35 -1.70 -17.47
C THR A 136 -10.64 -0.99 -17.11
N ASP A 137 -11.79 -1.51 -17.56
CA ASP A 137 -13.11 -1.02 -17.14
C ASP A 137 -13.25 -1.00 -15.63
N GLN A 138 -12.76 -2.05 -14.94
CA GLN A 138 -12.81 -2.18 -13.49
C GLN A 138 -11.91 -1.16 -12.80
N GLN A 139 -10.72 -0.88 -13.35
CA GLN A 139 -9.83 0.16 -12.81
C GLN A 139 -10.43 1.56 -12.98
N ARG A 140 -11.15 1.82 -14.07
CA ARG A 140 -11.89 3.06 -14.26
C ARG A 140 -13.03 3.19 -13.27
N ALA A 141 -13.87 2.15 -13.15
CA ALA A 141 -15.02 2.14 -12.24
C ALA A 141 -14.57 2.36 -10.77
N MET A 142 -13.55 1.66 -10.29
CA MET A 142 -13.10 1.87 -8.91
C MET A 142 -12.55 3.28 -8.65
N LEU A 143 -12.00 3.98 -9.66
CA LEU A 143 -11.54 5.36 -9.51
C LEU A 143 -12.70 6.37 -9.58
N SER A 144 -13.63 6.20 -10.53
CA SER A 144 -14.70 7.16 -10.80
C SER A 144 -15.96 6.90 -9.97
N ASP A 145 -16.38 5.64 -9.83
CA ASP A 145 -17.63 5.29 -9.16
C ASP A 145 -17.44 5.11 -7.65
N ASP A 146 -16.35 4.43 -7.24
CA ASP A 146 -16.02 4.18 -5.83
C ASP A 146 -15.04 5.21 -5.24
N HIS A 147 -14.55 6.16 -6.02
CA HIS A 147 -13.58 7.17 -5.61
C HIS A 147 -12.31 6.62 -4.96
N LEU A 148 -11.94 5.38 -5.26
CA LEU A 148 -10.73 4.74 -4.74
C LEU A 148 -9.49 5.50 -5.22
N ARG A 149 -8.52 5.72 -4.31
CA ARG A 149 -7.28 6.45 -4.62
C ARG A 149 -6.00 5.70 -4.22
N HIS A 150 -6.11 4.53 -3.61
CA HIS A 150 -4.96 3.68 -3.26
C HIS A 150 -4.98 2.39 -4.08
N VAL A 151 -3.97 2.19 -4.93
CA VAL A 151 -3.91 1.08 -5.88
C VAL A 151 -2.69 0.21 -5.63
N LEU A 152 -2.90 -1.08 -5.37
CA LEU A 152 -1.81 -2.05 -5.18
C LEU A 152 -1.40 -2.68 -6.51
N ALA A 153 -0.23 -2.33 -7.02
CA ALA A 153 0.38 -2.94 -8.21
C ALA A 153 1.21 -4.16 -7.83
N ILE A 154 0.83 -5.34 -8.33
CA ILE A 154 1.59 -6.57 -8.10
C ILE A 154 2.43 -6.95 -9.32
N THR A 155 1.87 -6.92 -10.51
CA THR A 155 2.57 -7.22 -11.76
C THR A 155 2.67 -5.97 -12.62
N LEU A 156 3.89 -5.64 -13.04
CA LEU A 156 4.18 -4.55 -13.96
C LEU A 156 5.06 -5.09 -15.07
N GLN A 157 4.66 -4.94 -16.34
CA GLN A 157 5.38 -5.52 -17.49
C GLN A 157 6.77 -4.90 -17.67
N SER A 158 6.86 -3.58 -17.60
CA SER A 158 8.10 -2.82 -17.74
C SER A 158 7.97 -1.47 -17.06
N ALA A 159 9.08 -0.76 -16.88
CA ALA A 159 9.08 0.59 -16.32
C ALA A 159 8.33 1.59 -17.21
N ASP A 160 8.49 1.50 -18.54
CA ASP A 160 7.74 2.31 -19.51
C ASP A 160 6.24 2.08 -19.38
N THR A 161 5.81 0.81 -19.38
CA THR A 161 4.39 0.45 -19.23
C THR A 161 3.83 0.94 -17.88
N ALA A 162 4.59 0.81 -16.80
CA ALA A 162 4.19 1.27 -15.47
C ALA A 162 4.01 2.79 -15.43
N ALA A 163 4.95 3.56 -16.00
CA ALA A 163 4.88 5.01 -16.04
C ALA A 163 3.66 5.51 -16.84
N ARG A 164 3.39 4.90 -18.02
CA ARG A 164 2.21 5.25 -18.83
C ARG A 164 0.91 4.89 -18.14
N TRP A 165 0.86 3.74 -17.47
CA TRP A 165 -0.31 3.33 -16.69
C TRP A 165 -0.54 4.28 -15.51
N ASN A 166 0.52 4.64 -14.75
CA ASN A 166 0.44 5.68 -13.73
C ASN A 166 -0.17 6.95 -14.31
N ASN A 167 0.38 7.47 -15.42
CA ASN A 167 -0.10 8.72 -16.03
C ASN A 167 -1.56 8.64 -16.45
N ALA A 168 -2.01 7.49 -16.95
CA ALA A 168 -3.42 7.28 -17.32
C ALA A 168 -4.35 7.30 -16.09
N LEU A 169 -3.96 6.67 -14.97
CA LEU A 169 -4.73 6.72 -13.72
C LEU A 169 -4.75 8.14 -13.12
N GLN A 170 -3.61 8.84 -13.13
CA GLN A 170 -3.51 10.20 -12.64
C GLN A 170 -4.37 11.17 -13.45
N ALA A 171 -4.39 11.02 -14.78
CA ALA A 171 -5.22 11.85 -15.65
C ALA A 171 -6.73 11.64 -15.40
N LEU A 172 -7.15 10.39 -15.16
CA LEU A 172 -8.52 10.08 -14.75
C LEU A 172 -8.86 10.77 -13.43
N ALA A 173 -8.02 10.61 -12.41
CA ALA A 173 -8.24 11.21 -11.10
C ALA A 173 -8.23 12.74 -11.15
N GLU A 174 -7.35 13.36 -11.94
CA GLU A 174 -7.30 14.82 -12.10
C GLU A 174 -8.52 15.39 -12.83
N SER A 175 -9.14 14.61 -13.71
CA SER A 175 -10.33 15.05 -14.46
C SER A 175 -11.57 15.27 -13.58
N GLU A 176 -11.59 14.68 -12.39
CA GLU A 176 -12.68 14.74 -11.43
C GLU A 176 -12.32 15.65 -10.25
N ALA A 177 -13.11 16.71 -10.01
CA ALA A 177 -12.92 17.56 -8.83
C ALA A 177 -13.19 16.77 -7.53
N PRO A 178 -12.39 16.96 -6.49
CA PRO A 178 -11.33 17.94 -6.27
C PRO A 178 -9.92 17.48 -6.69
N GLY A 179 -9.79 16.60 -7.65
CA GLY A 179 -8.51 16.21 -8.25
C GLY A 179 -7.56 15.45 -7.32
N VAL A 180 -8.09 14.61 -6.44
CA VAL A 180 -7.26 13.79 -5.54
C VAL A 180 -6.47 12.79 -6.37
N PRO A 181 -5.13 12.82 -6.36
CA PRO A 181 -4.30 11.93 -7.16
C PRO A 181 -4.40 10.46 -6.73
N VAL A 182 -3.89 9.54 -7.54
CA VAL A 182 -3.79 8.12 -7.20
C VAL A 182 -2.46 7.85 -6.49
N ASN A 183 -2.49 7.11 -5.40
CA ASN A 183 -1.32 6.59 -4.71
C ASN A 183 -1.12 5.13 -5.09
N ILE A 184 -0.16 4.85 -5.95
CA ILE A 184 0.21 3.48 -6.31
C ILE A 184 1.17 2.94 -5.23
N SER A 185 0.97 1.68 -4.89
CA SER A 185 1.77 0.96 -3.91
C SER A 185 2.22 -0.40 -4.44
N THR A 186 3.11 -1.02 -3.69
CA THR A 186 3.58 -2.39 -3.96
C THR A 186 3.99 -3.11 -2.69
N ASP A 187 3.81 -4.43 -2.67
CA ASP A 187 4.61 -5.30 -1.81
C ASP A 187 6.07 -5.31 -2.28
N PRO A 188 7.04 -5.74 -1.44
CA PRO A 188 8.45 -5.75 -1.80
C PRO A 188 8.69 -6.47 -3.13
N ARG A 189 9.43 -5.85 -4.07
CA ARG A 189 9.69 -6.41 -5.40
C ARG A 189 11.15 -6.59 -5.76
N ASN A 190 12.06 -6.16 -4.90
CA ASN A 190 13.49 -6.16 -5.16
C ASN A 190 14.22 -7.42 -4.67
N GLY A 191 13.54 -8.38 -4.05
CA GLY A 191 14.12 -9.65 -3.62
C GLY A 191 14.68 -10.47 -4.79
N ALA A 192 15.87 -11.08 -4.61
CA ALA A 192 16.54 -11.92 -5.61
C ALA A 192 15.90 -13.30 -5.73
N GLY A 193 15.30 -13.82 -4.65
CA GLY A 193 14.54 -15.05 -4.66
C GLY A 193 13.17 -14.83 -5.33
N ARG A 194 12.74 -15.82 -6.10
CA ARG A 194 11.30 -15.90 -6.37
C ARG A 194 10.68 -16.41 -5.11
N SER A 195 9.80 -15.64 -4.50
CA SER A 195 9.04 -16.09 -3.36
C SER A 195 8.20 -17.29 -3.80
N SER A 196 8.76 -18.48 -3.54
CA SER A 196 8.19 -19.75 -3.95
C SER A 196 6.98 -20.04 -3.08
N GLY A 197 5.82 -19.64 -3.50
CA GLY A 197 4.57 -19.88 -2.81
C GLY A 197 4.04 -18.70 -2.05
N ALA A 198 4.66 -17.54 -2.12
CA ALA A 198 3.97 -16.35 -1.72
C ALA A 198 3.02 -15.95 -2.84
N GLU A 199 1.79 -16.07 -2.55
CA GLU A 199 0.65 -15.54 -3.28
C GLU A 199 0.78 -14.01 -3.49
N PHE A 200 1.82 -13.41 -2.95
CA PHE A 200 2.15 -11.98 -2.92
C PHE A 200 3.43 -11.63 -3.67
N ALA A 201 4.02 -12.56 -4.43
CA ALA A 201 5.18 -12.28 -5.24
C ALA A 201 4.86 -11.22 -6.29
N THR A 202 5.54 -10.09 -6.20
CA THR A 202 5.54 -9.10 -7.28
C THR A 202 6.31 -9.67 -8.48
N ALA A 203 5.78 -9.46 -9.68
CA ALA A 203 6.32 -10.06 -10.90
C ALA A 203 6.63 -9.01 -11.96
N ALA A 204 7.37 -9.43 -12.99
CA ALA A 204 7.84 -8.62 -14.11
C ALA A 204 8.67 -7.41 -13.64
N VAL A 205 8.93 -6.47 -14.44
CA VAL A 205 9.83 -5.32 -14.33
C VAL A 205 11.24 -5.64 -13.78
N ASP A 206 12.24 -5.20 -14.50
CA ASP A 206 13.66 -5.45 -14.17
C ASP A 206 14.19 -4.43 -13.16
N VAL A 207 13.71 -4.50 -11.91
CA VAL A 207 14.28 -3.74 -10.79
C VAL A 207 15.61 -4.34 -10.33
N SER A 208 16.42 -3.56 -9.62
CA SER A 208 17.61 -4.08 -8.94
C SER A 208 17.23 -5.21 -7.98
N ARG A 209 18.10 -6.26 -7.92
CA ARG A 209 17.83 -7.47 -7.13
C ARG A 209 18.74 -7.55 -5.92
N TRP A 210 18.14 -7.63 -4.75
CA TRP A 210 18.79 -7.63 -3.44
C TRP A 210 18.53 -8.96 -2.71
N PRO A 211 19.37 -9.32 -1.72
CA PRO A 211 19.04 -10.45 -0.86
C PRO A 211 17.65 -10.32 -0.25
N GLU A 212 16.98 -11.44 -0.02
CA GLU A 212 15.78 -11.47 0.82
C GLU A 212 16.11 -11.06 2.26
N GLY A 213 15.07 -10.83 3.09
CA GLY A 213 15.24 -10.30 4.43
C GLY A 213 16.31 -11.00 5.28
N LEU A 214 16.31 -12.34 5.31
CA LEU A 214 17.36 -13.11 6.02
C LEU A 214 18.75 -12.93 5.42
N GLY A 215 18.87 -12.80 4.11
CA GLY A 215 20.14 -12.51 3.45
C GLY A 215 20.64 -11.11 3.78
N MET A 216 19.76 -10.11 3.82
CA MET A 216 20.12 -8.78 4.29
C MET A 216 20.55 -8.81 5.76
N ALA A 217 19.89 -9.60 6.62
CA ALA A 217 20.29 -9.78 8.01
C ALA A 217 21.69 -10.40 8.16
N ALA A 218 22.10 -11.28 7.24
CA ALA A 218 23.42 -11.89 7.23
C ALA A 218 24.56 -10.88 6.96
N LEU A 219 24.28 -9.73 6.35
CA LEU A 219 25.25 -8.63 6.19
C LEU A 219 25.59 -7.97 7.52
N PHE A 220 24.67 -7.96 8.47
CA PHE A 220 24.80 -7.35 9.79
C PHE A 220 25.22 -5.87 9.74
N ASP A 221 24.74 -5.14 8.73
CA ASP A 221 25.12 -3.77 8.42
C ASP A 221 23.90 -2.90 8.09
N PRO A 222 23.46 -2.00 8.99
CA PRO A 222 22.34 -1.10 8.74
C PRO A 222 22.56 -0.12 7.57
N GLU A 223 23.81 0.26 7.28
CA GLU A 223 24.11 1.17 6.16
C GLU A 223 23.88 0.50 4.81
N ARG A 224 24.10 -0.81 4.71
CA ARG A 224 23.73 -1.57 3.51
C ARG A 224 22.21 -1.63 3.31
N VAL A 225 21.44 -1.67 4.39
CA VAL A 225 19.97 -1.57 4.33
C VAL A 225 19.54 -0.18 3.91
N ARG A 226 20.21 0.86 4.40
CA ARG A 226 19.98 2.25 3.99
C ARG A 226 20.25 2.45 2.49
N GLU A 227 21.40 1.97 1.99
CA GLU A 227 21.72 1.98 0.57
C GLU A 227 20.67 1.27 -0.28
N CYS A 228 20.30 0.06 0.13
CA CYS A 228 19.24 -0.73 -0.51
C CYS A 228 17.93 0.05 -0.60
N ALA A 229 17.46 0.58 0.52
CA ALA A 229 16.19 1.31 0.60
C ALA A 229 16.22 2.61 -0.22
N ALA A 230 17.34 3.32 -0.25
CA ALA A 230 17.51 4.53 -1.06
C ALA A 230 17.47 4.24 -2.56
N ILE A 231 18.03 3.12 -3.01
CA ILE A 231 17.91 2.66 -4.40
C ILE A 231 16.48 2.24 -4.71
N ILE A 232 15.87 1.44 -3.84
CA ILE A 232 14.49 0.97 -4.01
C ILE A 232 13.51 2.14 -4.09
N SER A 233 13.66 3.18 -3.27
CA SER A 233 12.77 4.34 -3.30
C SER A 233 12.79 5.05 -4.66
N ARG A 234 13.96 5.18 -5.28
CA ARG A 234 14.11 5.77 -6.62
C ARG A 234 13.45 4.92 -7.70
N GLU A 235 13.66 3.59 -7.67
CA GLU A 235 13.01 2.68 -8.60
C GLU A 235 11.49 2.72 -8.42
N TYR A 236 10.99 2.76 -7.17
CA TYR A 236 9.57 2.85 -6.89
C TYR A 236 8.97 4.14 -7.42
N ARG A 237 9.59 5.28 -7.16
CA ARG A 237 9.11 6.56 -7.70
C ARG A 237 9.11 6.58 -9.22
N ALA A 238 10.12 6.00 -9.87
CA ALA A 238 10.18 5.85 -11.33
C ALA A 238 9.11 4.90 -11.89
N LEU A 239 8.54 4.02 -11.07
CA LEU A 239 7.39 3.17 -11.41
C LEU A 239 6.02 3.80 -11.06
N GLY A 240 6.00 5.01 -10.51
CA GLY A 240 4.79 5.67 -10.00
C GLY A 240 4.39 5.25 -8.58
N ILE A 241 5.18 4.41 -7.93
CA ILE A 241 4.89 3.88 -6.60
C ILE A 241 5.29 4.91 -5.55
N ALA A 242 4.32 5.36 -4.74
CA ALA A 242 4.54 6.33 -3.67
C ALA A 242 4.34 5.74 -2.25
N THR A 243 3.92 4.48 -2.16
CA THR A 243 3.78 3.77 -0.88
C THR A 243 4.33 2.35 -0.99
N ALA A 244 5.19 1.97 -0.05
CA ALA A 244 5.67 0.60 0.13
C ALA A 244 4.85 -0.10 1.23
N LEU A 245 4.33 -1.30 0.94
CA LEU A 245 3.69 -2.18 1.94
C LEU A 245 4.80 -2.93 2.72
N GLY A 246 5.60 -2.17 3.40
CA GLY A 246 6.78 -2.61 4.13
C GLY A 246 7.52 -1.45 4.79
N PRO A 247 8.60 -1.79 5.51
CA PRO A 247 9.20 -3.10 5.67
C PRO A 247 8.42 -4.02 6.62
N GLN A 248 8.66 -5.35 6.48
CA GLN A 248 8.20 -6.32 7.45
C GLN A 248 9.21 -6.38 8.60
N ILE A 249 8.83 -5.82 9.75
CA ILE A 249 9.69 -5.69 10.94
C ILE A 249 9.30 -6.66 12.06
N ASP A 250 8.63 -7.74 11.69
CA ASP A 250 8.30 -8.86 12.57
C ASP A 250 9.56 -9.60 13.00
N LEU A 251 9.61 -10.04 14.28
CA LEU A 251 10.67 -10.94 14.72
C LEU A 251 10.34 -12.38 14.33
N ALA A 252 11.26 -13.02 13.64
CA ALA A 252 11.13 -14.41 13.23
C ALA A 252 11.39 -15.34 14.44
N THR A 253 10.35 -15.90 15.03
CA THR A 253 10.47 -16.75 16.24
C THR A 253 10.33 -18.24 15.96
N ASP A 254 9.79 -18.62 14.82
CA ASP A 254 9.64 -20.02 14.42
C ASP A 254 10.17 -20.24 12.98
N PRO A 255 11.17 -21.13 12.79
CA PRO A 255 11.75 -21.35 11.46
C PRO A 255 10.80 -22.03 10.47
N ARG A 256 9.64 -22.53 10.91
CA ARG A 256 8.61 -23.13 10.06
C ARG A 256 7.65 -22.11 9.46
N TRP A 257 7.68 -20.87 9.96
CA TRP A 257 6.80 -19.82 9.45
C TRP A 257 7.13 -19.49 7.98
N MET A 258 6.13 -19.58 7.10
CA MET A 258 6.32 -19.42 5.66
C MET A 258 6.86 -18.04 5.24
N ARG A 259 6.67 -17.02 6.08
CA ARG A 259 7.16 -15.64 5.84
C ARG A 259 8.47 -15.33 6.56
N LEU A 260 9.15 -16.33 7.08
CA LEU A 260 10.44 -16.16 7.76
C LEU A 260 11.46 -15.41 6.88
N GLN A 261 11.51 -15.73 5.61
CA GLN A 261 12.45 -15.16 4.63
C GLN A 261 12.24 -13.64 4.39
N ASP A 262 11.02 -13.12 4.63
CA ASP A 262 10.70 -11.70 4.46
C ASP A 262 11.16 -10.87 5.67
N THR A 263 11.59 -11.53 6.76
CA THR A 263 12.02 -10.90 8.01
C THR A 263 13.53 -10.72 8.07
N TRP A 264 13.97 -9.85 8.96
CA TRP A 264 15.39 -9.69 9.30
C TRP A 264 15.82 -10.55 10.50
N GLY A 265 15.13 -11.69 10.70
CA GLY A 265 15.46 -12.66 11.74
C GLY A 265 14.88 -12.35 13.14
N PRO A 266 15.35 -13.05 14.16
CA PRO A 266 14.76 -13.00 15.51
C PRO A 266 15.37 -11.95 16.43
N HIS A 267 16.45 -11.26 16.02
CA HIS A 267 17.19 -10.38 16.93
C HIS A 267 16.61 -8.97 16.96
N ARG A 268 15.94 -8.61 18.04
CA ARG A 268 15.27 -7.33 18.26
C ARG A 268 16.12 -6.11 17.85
N GLY A 269 17.38 -6.04 18.30
CA GLY A 269 18.27 -4.91 18.04
C GLY A 269 18.54 -4.73 16.55
N LEU A 270 18.93 -5.82 15.86
CA LEU A 270 19.19 -5.79 14.42
C LEU A 270 17.94 -5.37 13.62
N VAL A 271 16.78 -5.96 13.93
CA VAL A 271 15.52 -5.60 13.27
C VAL A 271 15.15 -4.14 13.49
N SER A 272 15.39 -3.61 14.71
CA SER A 272 15.15 -2.19 15.02
C SER A 272 16.08 -1.26 14.24
N ASP A 273 17.38 -1.57 14.17
CA ASP A 273 18.34 -0.75 13.43
C ASP A 273 18.05 -0.77 11.92
N TYR A 274 17.67 -1.94 11.40
CA TYR A 274 17.28 -2.09 9.99
C TYR A 274 15.96 -1.39 9.67
N ALA A 275 14.97 -1.47 10.56
CA ALA A 275 13.69 -0.77 10.40
C ALA A 275 13.90 0.74 10.31
N ARG A 276 14.76 1.29 11.17
CA ARG A 276 15.10 2.73 11.16
C ARG A 276 15.81 3.11 9.88
N ALA A 277 16.89 2.40 9.52
CA ALA A 277 17.67 2.67 8.32
C ALA A 277 16.82 2.60 7.03
N TYR A 278 15.95 1.59 6.93
CA TYR A 278 15.07 1.40 5.78
C TYR A 278 14.01 2.51 5.70
N CYS A 279 13.29 2.78 6.78
CA CYS A 279 12.22 3.77 6.77
C CYS A 279 12.76 5.19 6.53
N ASP A 280 13.88 5.55 7.13
CA ASP A 280 14.53 6.84 6.87
C ASP A 280 14.87 7.01 5.40
N ALA A 281 15.55 6.01 4.80
CA ALA A 281 15.98 6.09 3.42
C ALA A 281 14.82 6.11 2.41
N MET A 282 13.75 5.34 2.67
CA MET A 282 12.56 5.33 1.82
C MET A 282 11.80 6.65 1.85
N GLN A 283 11.72 7.29 3.01
CA GLN A 283 10.92 8.50 3.22
C GLN A 283 11.69 9.79 2.97
N THR A 284 13.02 9.73 2.89
CA THR A 284 13.87 10.87 2.60
C THR A 284 13.69 11.34 1.15
N THR A 285 13.59 12.66 0.97
CA THR A 285 13.70 13.30 -0.33
C THR A 285 15.12 13.85 -0.50
N GLU A 286 15.80 13.46 -1.59
CA GLU A 286 17.07 14.10 -1.94
C GLU A 286 16.81 15.55 -2.47
N PRO A 287 17.75 16.49 -2.24
CA PRO A 287 17.64 17.83 -2.79
C PRO A 287 17.51 17.82 -4.31
N ASP A 288 16.71 18.72 -4.85
CA ASP A 288 16.56 18.92 -6.30
C ASP A 288 17.93 19.10 -6.97
N GLY A 289 18.22 18.26 -7.98
CA GLY A 289 19.47 18.28 -8.75
C GLY A 289 20.27 16.98 -8.76
N ALA A 290 19.90 15.99 -7.98
CA ALA A 290 20.47 14.65 -8.12
C ALA A 290 20.00 14.02 -9.44
N GLN A 291 20.87 13.99 -10.45
CA GLN A 291 20.58 13.36 -11.75
C GLN A 291 20.25 11.87 -11.54
N PRO A 292 19.22 11.31 -12.18
CA PRO A 292 19.03 9.87 -12.25
C PRO A 292 20.31 9.23 -12.78
N GLY A 293 20.90 8.31 -12.01
CA GLY A 293 22.17 7.64 -12.37
C GLY A 293 23.45 8.37 -11.93
N ALA A 294 23.38 9.53 -11.26
CA ALA A 294 24.54 10.06 -10.56
C ALA A 294 24.93 9.07 -9.45
N ALA A 295 26.18 8.62 -9.48
CA ALA A 295 26.72 7.71 -8.48
C ALA A 295 26.41 8.24 -7.08
N PHE A 296 25.82 7.40 -6.24
CA PHE A 296 25.62 7.70 -4.84
C PHE A 296 26.97 8.04 -4.21
N GLY A 297 27.21 9.31 -4.00
CA GLY A 297 28.34 9.77 -3.20
C GLY A 297 28.04 9.69 -1.71
N ILE A 298 27.40 8.62 -1.24
CA ILE A 298 27.37 8.32 0.18
C ILE A 298 28.73 7.70 0.50
N ARG A 299 29.73 8.59 0.71
CA ARG A 299 30.95 8.20 1.39
C ARG A 299 30.60 8.08 2.88
N ALA A 300 30.80 6.90 3.43
CA ALA A 300 30.72 6.71 4.86
C ALA A 300 31.56 7.79 5.56
N GLY A 301 30.92 8.65 6.37
CA GLY A 301 31.58 9.66 7.16
C GLY A 301 31.48 11.12 6.70
N GLU A 302 30.85 11.43 5.55
CA GLU A 302 30.50 12.82 5.23
C GLU A 302 29.03 13.09 5.59
N PRO A 303 28.71 14.23 6.27
CA PRO A 303 27.32 14.61 6.45
C PRO A 303 26.71 14.80 5.06
N SER A 304 25.69 13.99 4.75
CA SER A 304 24.81 14.18 3.59
C SER A 304 24.38 15.64 3.53
N ALA A 305 24.32 16.22 2.34
CA ALA A 305 23.58 17.46 2.11
C ALA A 305 22.21 17.28 2.79
N ALA A 306 21.83 18.25 3.63
CA ALA A 306 20.73 18.11 4.59
C ALA A 306 19.53 17.38 3.98
N ASP A 307 19.14 16.25 4.60
CA ASP A 307 17.90 15.57 4.26
C ASP A 307 16.71 16.52 4.46
N PRO A 308 15.99 16.91 3.40
CA PRO A 308 14.88 17.85 3.52
C PRO A 308 13.63 17.23 4.16
N GLY A 309 13.62 15.89 4.40
CA GLY A 309 12.47 15.17 4.89
C GLY A 309 11.50 14.77 3.78
N TRP A 310 10.21 14.91 4.03
CA TRP A 310 9.17 14.57 3.06
C TRP A 310 9.21 15.44 1.80
N GLY A 311 9.03 14.81 0.64
CA GLY A 311 8.96 15.51 -0.65
C GLY A 311 8.68 14.58 -1.84
N SER A 312 8.86 15.11 -3.05
CA SER A 312 8.46 14.43 -4.30
C SER A 312 9.20 13.11 -4.59
N ALA A 313 10.34 12.87 -3.97
CA ALA A 313 11.07 11.60 -4.09
C ALA A 313 10.75 10.61 -2.95
N SER A 314 9.98 11.01 -1.94
CA SER A 314 9.62 10.15 -0.80
C SER A 314 8.71 9.00 -1.21
N VAL A 315 8.95 7.83 -0.60
CA VAL A 315 8.05 6.68 -0.60
C VAL A 315 7.58 6.44 0.82
N VAL A 316 6.27 6.50 1.04
CA VAL A 316 5.66 6.28 2.35
C VAL A 316 5.85 4.82 2.77
N THR A 317 6.41 4.57 3.95
CA THR A 317 6.55 3.21 4.49
C THR A 317 5.33 2.82 5.32
N MET A 318 4.83 1.60 5.09
CA MET A 318 3.78 0.96 5.88
C MET A 318 4.37 -0.24 6.63
N VAL A 319 4.89 0.02 7.83
CA VAL A 319 5.52 -1.04 8.63
C VAL A 319 4.53 -2.10 9.08
N LYS A 320 4.96 -3.36 9.07
CA LYS A 320 4.09 -4.50 9.34
C LYS A 320 4.80 -5.61 10.11
N HIS A 321 4.05 -6.41 10.88
CA HIS A 321 2.61 -6.39 11.14
C HIS A 321 2.37 -6.16 12.64
N TRP A 322 1.77 -5.04 12.98
CA TRP A 322 1.50 -4.65 14.37
C TRP A 322 0.55 -5.63 15.08
N PRO A 323 0.80 -6.00 16.35
CA PRO A 323 1.91 -5.66 17.26
C PRO A 323 3.08 -6.67 17.24
N GLY A 324 3.28 -7.40 16.12
CA GLY A 324 4.32 -8.40 15.89
C GLY A 324 3.72 -9.66 15.28
N GLY A 325 3.98 -9.91 13.98
CA GLY A 325 3.36 -10.99 13.20
C GLY A 325 4.06 -12.36 13.33
N GLY A 326 5.31 -12.39 13.82
CA GLY A 326 6.14 -13.60 13.85
C GLY A 326 5.81 -14.62 14.96
N THR A 327 4.71 -14.44 15.69
CA THR A 327 4.33 -15.25 16.88
C THR A 327 3.20 -16.26 16.59
N GLY A 328 2.99 -16.62 15.32
CA GLY A 328 1.96 -17.61 14.95
C GLY A 328 2.13 -18.93 15.69
N GLU A 329 1.03 -19.46 16.25
CA GLU A 329 1.05 -20.70 17.01
C GLU A 329 1.62 -21.85 16.20
N GLY A 330 2.72 -22.44 16.63
CA GLY A 330 3.39 -23.55 15.95
C GLY A 330 3.97 -23.19 14.59
N GLY A 331 4.29 -21.92 14.34
CA GLY A 331 4.81 -21.42 13.06
C GLY A 331 3.77 -21.34 11.93
N ARG A 332 2.49 -21.42 12.27
CA ARG A 332 1.40 -21.33 11.29
C ARG A 332 1.19 -19.88 10.85
N ASP A 333 0.84 -19.72 9.58
CA ASP A 333 0.61 -18.41 8.98
C ASP A 333 -0.85 -17.98 9.08
N ALA A 334 -1.07 -16.69 9.36
CA ALA A 334 -2.40 -16.12 9.60
C ALA A 334 -3.24 -15.87 8.34
N HIS A 335 -2.68 -16.06 7.15
CA HIS A 335 -3.48 -16.09 5.92
C HIS A 335 -4.45 -17.27 5.89
N TYR A 336 -4.21 -18.28 6.73
CA TYR A 336 -5.02 -19.48 6.84
C TYR A 336 -5.73 -19.54 8.19
N GLY A 337 -6.97 -20.01 8.21
CA GLY A 337 -7.77 -20.09 9.43
C GLY A 337 -7.14 -20.92 10.56
N PHE A 338 -6.28 -21.88 10.25
CA PHE A 338 -5.54 -22.66 11.23
C PHE A 338 -4.36 -21.89 11.87
N GLY A 339 -3.97 -20.74 11.32
CA GLY A 339 -2.90 -19.86 11.83
C GLY A 339 -3.41 -18.58 12.47
N LYS A 340 -4.69 -18.48 12.79
CA LYS A 340 -5.33 -17.25 13.28
C LYS A 340 -4.85 -16.75 14.65
N PHE A 341 -4.12 -17.58 15.43
CA PHE A 341 -3.67 -17.20 16.75
C PHE A 341 -2.17 -16.84 16.76
N ALA A 342 -1.87 -15.65 17.28
CA ALA A 342 -0.54 -15.27 17.75
C ALA A 342 -0.43 -15.56 19.24
N VAL A 343 0.64 -16.23 19.66
CA VAL A 343 0.83 -16.67 21.04
C VAL A 343 2.20 -16.25 21.60
N TYR A 344 2.25 -15.97 22.89
CA TYR A 344 3.44 -15.43 23.56
C TYR A 344 3.85 -16.30 24.76
N PRO A 345 4.24 -17.58 24.56
CA PRO A 345 4.55 -18.49 25.65
C PRO A 345 5.75 -18.02 26.49
N GLY A 346 6.69 -17.27 25.89
CA GLY A 346 7.84 -16.68 26.57
C GLY A 346 7.54 -15.35 27.27
N ARG A 347 6.32 -14.81 27.16
CA ARG A 347 5.95 -13.48 27.67
C ARG A 347 6.89 -12.39 27.20
N ASN A 348 7.22 -12.41 25.93
CA ASN A 348 8.18 -11.54 25.27
C ASN A 348 7.53 -10.51 24.35
N GLU A 349 6.30 -10.11 24.63
CA GLU A 349 5.52 -9.13 23.84
C GLU A 349 6.30 -7.82 23.63
N ALA A 350 7.07 -7.37 24.64
CA ALA A 350 7.88 -6.17 24.55
C ALA A 350 8.98 -6.27 23.47
N GLU A 351 9.53 -7.47 23.25
CA GLU A 351 10.54 -7.69 22.19
C GLU A 351 9.91 -7.47 20.80
N HIS A 352 8.68 -7.98 20.59
CA HIS A 352 7.96 -7.83 19.33
C HIS A 352 7.50 -6.39 19.08
N LEU A 353 7.24 -5.61 20.11
CA LEU A 353 6.87 -4.20 19.99
C LEU A 353 8.06 -3.28 19.65
N ALA A 354 9.28 -3.64 20.09
CA ALA A 354 10.44 -2.77 20.02
C ALA A 354 10.77 -2.27 18.59
N PRO A 355 10.76 -3.09 17.53
CA PRO A 355 11.01 -2.60 16.16
C PRO A 355 10.04 -1.50 15.73
N PHE A 356 8.79 -1.54 16.20
CA PHE A 356 7.81 -0.49 15.97
C PHE A 356 8.07 0.73 16.83
N THR A 357 8.08 0.56 18.17
CA THR A 357 7.99 1.66 19.13
C THR A 357 9.31 2.36 19.41
N GLU A 358 10.44 1.67 19.21
CA GLU A 358 11.79 2.19 19.46
C GLU A 358 12.53 2.55 18.15
N ALA A 359 12.03 2.08 16.98
CA ALA A 359 12.65 2.34 15.68
C ALA A 359 11.70 2.98 14.68
N ALA A 360 10.71 2.26 14.14
CA ALA A 360 9.87 2.76 13.05
C ALA A 360 9.02 3.99 13.44
N PHE A 361 8.63 4.12 14.72
CA PHE A 361 7.91 5.29 15.24
C PHE A 361 8.83 6.38 15.79
N ARG A 362 10.16 6.20 15.68
CA ARG A 362 11.20 7.13 16.15
C ARG A 362 12.38 7.09 15.19
N LEU A 363 12.16 7.58 13.99
CA LEU A 363 13.19 7.69 12.97
C LEU A 363 14.21 8.78 13.33
N ASP A 364 15.44 8.63 12.87
CA ASP A 364 16.51 9.60 13.08
C ASP A 364 16.43 10.78 12.11
N GLY A 365 15.89 10.54 10.89
CA GLY A 365 15.68 11.56 9.87
C GLY A 365 14.50 12.49 10.15
N PRO A 366 14.37 13.61 9.40
CA PRO A 366 13.37 14.65 9.66
C PRO A 366 11.92 14.21 9.42
N THR A 367 11.67 13.06 8.80
CA THR A 367 10.32 12.48 8.70
C THR A 367 9.81 11.95 10.03
N GLY A 368 10.70 11.57 10.95
CA GLY A 368 10.49 11.29 12.36
C GLY A 368 9.71 10.01 12.69
N CYS A 369 8.88 9.51 11.76
CA CYS A 369 8.02 8.34 11.99
C CYS A 369 7.63 7.70 10.66
N ALA A 370 7.49 6.37 10.63
CA ALA A 370 6.87 5.67 9.49
C ALA A 370 5.48 6.23 9.18
N GLY A 371 5.17 6.41 7.89
CA GLY A 371 3.93 7.06 7.47
C GLY A 371 2.66 6.24 7.69
N ALA A 372 2.79 4.91 7.74
CA ALA A 372 1.67 3.98 7.92
C ALA A 372 2.08 2.74 8.71
N VAL A 373 1.09 2.05 9.27
CA VAL A 373 1.24 0.76 9.95
C VAL A 373 0.11 -0.18 9.56
N MET A 374 0.44 -1.48 9.46
CA MET A 374 -0.52 -2.53 9.16
C MET A 374 -0.65 -3.48 10.36
N PRO A 375 -1.82 -3.55 11.02
CA PRO A 375 -2.10 -4.58 12.02
C PRO A 375 -2.23 -5.96 11.34
N TYR A 376 -1.66 -7.00 11.98
CA TYR A 376 -1.70 -8.35 11.44
C TYR A 376 -3.08 -9.00 11.57
N TYR A 377 -3.35 -10.00 10.74
CA TYR A 377 -4.60 -10.78 10.75
C TYR A 377 -4.94 -11.42 12.08
N THR A 378 -3.91 -11.74 12.90
CA THR A 378 -4.05 -12.63 14.04
C THR A 378 -4.91 -12.07 15.17
N ILE A 379 -5.49 -13.00 15.92
CA ILE A 379 -5.94 -12.81 17.29
C ILE A 379 -4.71 -12.95 18.18
N SER A 380 -4.26 -11.87 18.82
CA SER A 380 -3.17 -11.90 19.79
C SER A 380 -3.68 -12.55 21.09
N TRP A 381 -3.57 -13.88 21.18
CA TRP A 381 -4.11 -14.70 22.27
C TRP A 381 -3.27 -14.61 23.53
N GLY A 382 -3.91 -14.27 24.64
CA GLY A 382 -3.22 -14.12 25.93
C GLY A 382 -2.16 -13.01 25.94
N TYR A 383 -2.27 -12.05 24.98
CA TYR A 383 -1.34 -10.93 24.85
C TYR A 383 -1.34 -10.08 26.12
N ARG A 384 -0.16 -9.86 26.66
CA ARG A 384 0.02 -9.00 27.84
C ARG A 384 0.42 -7.59 27.40
N THR A 385 -0.46 -6.64 27.68
CA THR A 385 -0.21 -5.23 27.39
C THR A 385 0.91 -4.66 28.27
N PRO A 386 1.54 -3.54 27.88
CA PRO A 386 2.61 -2.93 28.69
C PRO A 386 2.21 -2.48 30.09
N ASP A 387 0.91 -2.31 30.37
CA ASP A 387 0.34 -2.02 31.68
C ASP A 387 -0.16 -3.27 32.44
N GLY A 388 0.05 -4.45 31.85
CA GLY A 388 -0.16 -5.76 32.47
C GLY A 388 -1.52 -6.39 32.26
N ALA A 389 -2.44 -5.76 31.51
CA ALA A 389 -3.70 -6.40 31.13
C ALA A 389 -3.46 -7.56 30.17
N VAL A 390 -4.30 -8.60 30.27
CA VAL A 390 -4.25 -9.78 29.38
C VAL A 390 -5.42 -9.73 28.43
N LEU A 391 -5.14 -9.86 27.13
CA LEU A 391 -6.15 -9.74 26.07
C LEU A 391 -6.47 -11.11 25.44
N ASN A 392 -7.71 -11.26 25.00
CA ASN A 392 -8.13 -12.38 24.16
C ASN A 392 -7.92 -13.78 24.77
N ASP A 393 -7.86 -13.92 26.10
CA ASP A 393 -7.72 -15.23 26.77
C ASP A 393 -9.06 -15.85 27.17
N GLY A 394 -10.17 -15.16 26.89
CA GLY A 394 -11.52 -15.58 27.22
C GLY A 394 -11.90 -15.46 28.71
N SER A 395 -11.01 -14.92 29.56
CA SER A 395 -11.25 -14.81 31.00
C SER A 395 -12.32 -13.77 31.36
N ASP A 396 -12.53 -12.78 30.49
CA ASP A 396 -13.55 -11.74 30.61
C ASP A 396 -14.89 -12.11 29.96
N GLY A 397 -14.97 -13.30 29.34
CA GLY A 397 -16.13 -13.77 28.59
C GLY A 397 -16.33 -13.08 27.23
N ALA A 398 -15.42 -12.20 26.82
CA ALA A 398 -15.48 -11.58 25.51
C ALA A 398 -15.01 -12.53 24.40
N VAL A 399 -15.55 -12.37 23.21
CA VAL A 399 -15.09 -13.10 22.02
C VAL A 399 -13.72 -12.54 21.62
N PRO A 400 -12.67 -13.36 21.57
CA PRO A 400 -11.35 -12.94 21.10
C PRO A 400 -11.41 -12.44 19.67
N ARG A 401 -10.80 -11.28 19.38
CA ARG A 401 -10.86 -10.60 18.08
C ARG A 401 -9.48 -10.34 17.51
N ALA A 402 -9.39 -10.41 16.18
CA ALA A 402 -8.20 -10.04 15.44
C ALA A 402 -7.75 -8.59 15.74
N ASN A 403 -6.47 -8.32 15.52
CA ASN A 403 -5.83 -7.09 15.95
C ASN A 403 -6.54 -5.82 15.45
N SER A 404 -6.97 -5.77 14.19
CA SER A 404 -7.71 -4.61 13.63
C SER A 404 -9.09 -4.38 14.26
N TYR A 405 -9.65 -5.40 14.91
CA TYR A 405 -10.93 -5.34 15.61
C TYR A 405 -10.80 -5.20 17.13
N ASN A 406 -9.58 -5.03 17.61
CA ASN A 406 -9.29 -4.93 19.03
C ASN A 406 -8.91 -3.49 19.40
N ARG A 407 -9.80 -2.83 20.14
CA ARG A 407 -9.61 -1.44 20.56
C ARG A 407 -8.31 -1.23 21.33
N VAL A 408 -7.98 -2.15 22.23
CA VAL A 408 -6.77 -2.01 23.06
C VAL A 408 -5.51 -2.04 22.17
N ILE A 409 -5.48 -2.92 21.17
CA ILE A 409 -4.33 -3.02 20.25
C ILE A 409 -4.20 -1.76 19.39
N ILE A 410 -5.30 -1.20 18.88
CA ILE A 410 -5.25 -0.07 17.94
C ILE A 410 -5.36 1.27 18.66
N ASP A 411 -6.43 1.53 19.43
CA ASP A 411 -6.64 2.84 20.02
C ASP A 411 -5.77 3.04 21.26
N ASP A 412 -5.89 2.16 22.26
CA ASP A 412 -5.24 2.39 23.54
C ASP A 412 -3.70 2.24 23.44
N MET A 413 -3.20 1.22 22.75
CA MET A 413 -1.76 1.02 22.58
C MET A 413 -1.17 1.88 21.46
N LEU A 414 -1.59 1.65 20.19
CA LEU A 414 -0.93 2.26 19.04
C LEU A 414 -1.15 3.78 19.02
N ARG A 415 -2.40 4.24 19.14
CA ARG A 415 -2.73 5.67 19.07
C ARG A 415 -2.37 6.41 20.36
N ARG A 416 -2.89 5.98 21.50
CA ARG A 416 -2.77 6.77 22.75
C ARG A 416 -1.44 6.56 23.45
N ARG A 417 -1.02 5.32 23.64
CA ARG A 417 0.22 5.05 24.40
C ARG A 417 1.47 5.41 23.60
N TYR A 418 1.53 4.99 22.33
CA TYR A 418 2.72 5.21 21.50
C TYR A 418 2.63 6.43 20.61
N GLY A 419 1.48 7.13 20.56
CA GLY A 419 1.30 8.40 19.87
C GLY A 419 1.38 8.29 18.36
N PHE A 420 1.16 7.11 17.77
CA PHE A 420 1.23 6.93 16.33
C PHE A 420 0.09 7.67 15.63
N ASP A 421 0.40 8.71 14.86
CA ASP A 421 -0.57 9.52 14.10
C ASP A 421 -0.48 9.32 12.56
N GLY A 422 0.20 8.25 12.12
CA GLY A 422 0.17 7.80 10.72
C GLY A 422 -1.10 7.04 10.37
N VAL A 423 -1.17 6.57 9.13
CA VAL A 423 -2.28 5.76 8.63
C VAL A 423 -2.26 4.37 9.28
N VAL A 424 -3.40 3.90 9.76
CA VAL A 424 -3.62 2.50 10.14
C VAL A 424 -4.42 1.83 9.03
N CYS A 425 -3.75 1.00 8.23
CA CYS A 425 -4.34 0.23 7.15
C CYS A 425 -4.48 -1.23 7.57
N THR A 426 -5.65 -1.82 7.42
CA THR A 426 -5.82 -3.27 7.70
C THR A 426 -4.94 -4.11 6.79
N ASP A 427 -4.63 -5.31 7.22
CA ASP A 427 -4.19 -6.35 6.31
C ASP A 427 -5.32 -6.74 5.34
N TRP A 428 -5.01 -7.51 4.28
CA TRP A 428 -5.87 -7.65 3.09
C TRP A 428 -7.11 -8.50 3.33
N GLY A 429 -8.28 -7.95 2.94
CA GLY A 429 -9.55 -8.69 2.90
C GLY A 429 -10.12 -9.09 4.26
N ILE A 430 -9.74 -8.43 5.36
CA ILE A 430 -10.23 -8.82 6.70
C ILE A 430 -11.73 -8.60 6.88
N THR A 431 -12.33 -7.68 6.14
CA THR A 431 -13.77 -7.36 6.24
C THR A 431 -14.64 -8.19 5.30
N ALA A 432 -14.03 -8.88 4.32
CA ALA A 432 -14.74 -9.71 3.36
C ALA A 432 -15.41 -10.92 4.01
N ASP A 433 -16.49 -11.38 3.40
CA ASP A 433 -17.10 -12.66 3.76
C ASP A 433 -16.17 -13.81 3.40
N PRO A 434 -16.26 -14.94 4.14
CA PRO A 434 -15.54 -16.14 3.78
C PRO A 434 -15.93 -16.62 2.38
N ASP A 435 -14.93 -16.81 1.50
CA ASP A 435 -15.16 -17.41 0.19
C ASP A 435 -14.99 -18.93 0.26
N PRO A 436 -16.07 -19.71 0.06
CA PRO A 436 -15.99 -21.19 0.08
C PRO A 436 -15.06 -21.76 -1.00
N GLN A 437 -14.81 -21.05 -2.09
CA GLN A 437 -13.93 -21.48 -3.18
C GLN A 437 -12.45 -21.29 -2.82
N MET A 438 -12.14 -20.28 -2.01
CA MET A 438 -10.81 -20.02 -1.48
C MET A 438 -10.47 -20.89 -0.26
N SER A 439 -11.38 -21.75 0.15
CA SER A 439 -11.32 -22.77 1.20
C SER A 439 -10.59 -22.35 2.50
N ASN A 440 -9.29 -22.42 2.57
CA ASN A 440 -8.52 -22.06 3.78
C ASN A 440 -7.86 -20.71 3.67
N PHE A 441 -7.81 -20.13 2.48
CA PHE A 441 -7.27 -18.81 2.20
C PHE A 441 -8.43 -17.82 2.01
N GLY A 442 -8.49 -16.73 2.76
CA GLY A 442 -9.51 -15.69 2.58
C GLY A 442 -10.50 -15.47 3.73
N GLN A 443 -10.61 -16.41 4.68
CA GLN A 443 -11.39 -16.20 5.90
C GLN A 443 -10.55 -15.46 6.95
N ARG A 444 -10.54 -14.13 6.91
CA ARG A 444 -9.64 -13.36 7.78
C ARG A 444 -10.36 -12.43 8.75
N CYS A 445 -11.70 -12.49 8.79
CA CYS A 445 -12.53 -11.75 9.74
C CYS A 445 -12.58 -12.44 11.12
N TYR A 446 -11.40 -12.81 11.64
CA TYR A 446 -11.28 -13.62 12.85
C TYR A 446 -11.89 -12.95 14.08
N GLY A 447 -12.84 -13.65 14.70
CA GLY A 447 -13.57 -13.21 15.89
C GLY A 447 -14.73 -12.25 15.62
N VAL A 448 -15.05 -12.01 14.34
CA VAL A 448 -16.19 -11.18 13.89
C VAL A 448 -16.94 -11.82 12.72
N GLU A 449 -16.81 -13.12 12.56
CA GLU A 449 -17.41 -13.89 11.47
C GLU A 449 -18.94 -13.78 11.43
N ASN A 450 -19.57 -13.52 12.58
CA ASN A 450 -21.01 -13.37 12.73
C ASN A 450 -21.55 -11.97 12.39
N LEU A 451 -20.68 -11.00 12.12
CA LEU A 451 -21.05 -9.64 11.73
C LEU A 451 -21.14 -9.54 10.20
N GLY A 452 -22.00 -8.64 9.72
CA GLY A 452 -22.04 -8.26 8.32
C GLY A 452 -20.83 -7.43 7.90
N VAL A 453 -20.55 -7.33 6.59
CA VAL A 453 -19.37 -6.62 6.05
C VAL A 453 -19.33 -5.17 6.54
N ALA A 454 -20.42 -4.43 6.47
CA ALA A 454 -20.49 -3.04 6.94
C ALA A 454 -20.27 -2.92 8.47
N GLU A 455 -20.76 -3.87 9.25
CA GLU A 455 -20.54 -3.89 10.70
C GLU A 455 -19.06 -4.17 11.04
N ARG A 456 -18.36 -5.00 10.26
CA ARG A 456 -16.92 -5.24 10.40
C ARG A 456 -16.14 -3.96 10.09
N HIS A 457 -16.49 -3.23 9.02
CA HIS A 457 -15.92 -1.92 8.73
C HIS A 457 -16.16 -0.94 9.87
N ARG A 458 -17.40 -0.80 10.32
CA ARG A 458 -17.76 0.06 11.46
C ARG A 458 -16.91 -0.25 12.69
N LEU A 459 -16.81 -1.53 13.07
CA LEU A 459 -16.05 -1.94 14.26
C LEU A 459 -14.56 -1.58 14.15
N ALA A 460 -13.96 -1.78 12.99
CA ALA A 460 -12.56 -1.41 12.77
C ALA A 460 -12.36 0.12 12.79
N ILE A 461 -13.28 0.88 12.16
CA ILE A 461 -13.29 2.35 12.20
C ILE A 461 -13.42 2.86 13.63
N ASP A 462 -14.34 2.31 14.43
CA ASP A 462 -14.53 2.65 15.84
C ASP A 462 -13.25 2.44 16.66
N ASN A 463 -12.46 1.43 16.30
CA ASN A 463 -11.20 1.11 16.97
C ASN A 463 -10.00 1.93 16.49
N GLY A 464 -10.14 2.80 15.49
CA GLY A 464 -9.08 3.70 15.05
C GLY A 464 -8.38 3.30 13.75
N VAL A 465 -8.90 2.33 13.00
CA VAL A 465 -8.46 1.99 11.63
C VAL A 465 -8.88 3.10 10.66
N ASP A 466 -8.01 3.46 9.73
CA ASP A 466 -8.25 4.51 8.72
C ASP A 466 -8.48 3.95 7.33
N GLN A 467 -7.97 2.74 7.02
CA GLN A 467 -7.95 2.22 5.66
C GLN A 467 -8.11 0.69 5.62
N PHE A 468 -8.70 0.18 4.54
CA PHE A 468 -9.08 -1.22 4.38
C PHE A 468 -8.38 -1.85 3.16
N GLY A 469 -7.40 -2.71 3.42
CA GLY A 469 -6.66 -3.44 2.39
C GLY A 469 -7.52 -4.47 1.66
N GLY A 470 -7.36 -4.56 0.34
CA GLY A 470 -8.03 -5.55 -0.50
C GLY A 470 -9.52 -5.30 -0.74
N ASN A 471 -9.98 -4.07 -0.57
CA ASN A 471 -11.38 -3.67 -0.79
C ASN A 471 -11.47 -2.60 -1.89
N SER A 472 -12.40 -2.75 -2.81
CA SER A 472 -12.63 -1.82 -3.92
C SER A 472 -14.06 -1.27 -3.98
N GLU A 473 -14.94 -1.64 -3.07
CA GLU A 473 -16.34 -1.21 -3.03
C GLU A 473 -16.57 -0.21 -1.88
N ALA A 474 -17.03 0.99 -2.19
CA ALA A 474 -17.29 2.04 -1.20
C ALA A 474 -18.56 1.81 -0.38
N ALA A 475 -19.56 1.12 -0.93
CA ALA A 475 -20.87 0.95 -0.31
C ALA A 475 -20.83 0.40 1.15
N PRO A 476 -20.02 -0.63 1.51
CA PRO A 476 -19.94 -1.11 2.89
C PRO A 476 -19.35 -0.08 3.87
N ILE A 477 -18.45 0.80 3.41
CA ILE A 477 -17.86 1.86 4.25
C ILE A 477 -18.87 3.01 4.44
N ILE A 478 -19.62 3.37 3.40
CA ILE A 478 -20.72 4.35 3.48
C ILE A 478 -21.79 3.85 4.46
N GLU A 479 -22.13 2.58 4.39
CA GLU A 479 -23.06 1.97 5.34
C GLU A 479 -22.50 1.96 6.78
N ALA A 480 -21.20 1.74 6.95
CA ALA A 480 -20.55 1.85 8.26
C ALA A 480 -20.64 3.29 8.81
N HIS A 481 -20.52 4.32 7.97
CA HIS A 481 -20.78 5.71 8.36
C HIS A 481 -22.21 5.89 8.88
N ARG A 482 -23.20 5.40 8.13
CA ARG A 482 -24.62 5.47 8.53
C ARG A 482 -24.85 4.82 9.89
N LEU A 483 -24.27 3.65 10.13
CA LEU A 483 -24.37 2.94 11.41
C LEU A 483 -23.73 3.72 12.57
N ILE A 484 -22.61 4.42 12.33
CA ILE A 484 -22.00 5.30 13.32
C ILE A 484 -22.88 6.53 13.56
N ALA A 485 -23.41 7.15 12.50
CA ALA A 485 -24.28 8.32 12.60
C ALA A 485 -25.58 8.03 13.37
N GLU A 486 -26.17 6.85 13.18
CA GLU A 486 -27.36 6.42 13.94
C GLU A 486 -27.07 6.24 15.44
N ARG A 487 -25.87 5.79 15.80
CA ARG A 487 -25.46 5.57 17.19
C ARG A 487 -25.00 6.86 17.87
N ASP A 488 -24.16 7.65 17.22
CA ASP A 488 -23.39 8.74 17.83
C ASP A 488 -23.79 10.13 17.30
N GLY A 489 -24.61 10.19 16.26
CA GLY A 489 -25.00 11.41 15.54
C GLY A 489 -24.11 11.72 14.35
N GLU A 490 -24.69 12.40 13.34
CA GLU A 490 -24.05 12.72 12.05
C GLU A 490 -22.72 13.48 12.21
N ALA A 491 -22.67 14.47 13.10
CA ALA A 491 -21.47 15.26 13.33
C ALA A 491 -20.29 14.42 13.85
N ALA A 492 -20.55 13.44 14.72
CA ALA A 492 -19.52 12.55 15.26
C ALA A 492 -19.04 11.56 14.19
N ALA A 493 -19.95 10.99 13.40
CA ALA A 493 -19.61 10.11 12.28
C ALA A 493 -18.76 10.85 11.25
N ARG A 494 -19.18 12.04 10.84
CA ARG A 494 -18.46 12.91 9.91
C ARG A 494 -17.04 13.23 10.42
N ALA A 495 -16.90 13.67 11.65
CA ALA A 495 -15.61 13.98 12.25
C ALA A 495 -14.66 12.78 12.29
N ARG A 496 -15.19 11.57 12.57
CA ARG A 496 -14.38 10.34 12.54
C ARG A 496 -13.86 10.02 11.13
N PHE A 497 -14.69 10.20 10.11
CA PHE A 497 -14.33 9.99 8.71
C PHE A 497 -13.31 11.05 8.23
N GLU A 498 -13.52 12.32 8.53
CA GLU A 498 -12.56 13.40 8.24
C GLU A 498 -11.20 13.17 8.88
N ALA A 499 -11.15 12.64 10.09
CA ALA A 499 -9.89 12.30 10.75
C ALA A 499 -9.10 11.21 9.99
N SER A 500 -9.78 10.21 9.45
CA SER A 500 -9.15 9.21 8.56
C SER A 500 -8.70 9.83 7.24
N ALA A 501 -9.56 10.61 6.59
CA ALA A 501 -9.24 11.29 5.33
C ALA A 501 -8.02 12.21 5.49
N ALA A 502 -7.94 12.98 6.57
CA ALA A 502 -6.81 13.87 6.82
C ALA A 502 -5.49 13.11 6.97
N ARG A 503 -5.46 11.94 7.63
CA ARG A 503 -4.26 11.10 7.72
C ARG A 503 -3.85 10.54 6.36
N LEU A 504 -4.80 10.04 5.59
CA LEU A 504 -4.58 9.51 4.25
C LEU A 504 -4.06 10.60 3.31
N LEU A 505 -4.75 11.74 3.23
CA LEU A 505 -4.37 12.87 2.37
C LEU A 505 -3.00 13.46 2.74
N ARG A 506 -2.67 13.50 4.02
CA ARG A 506 -1.35 13.98 4.49
C ARG A 506 -0.20 13.21 3.85
N ALA A 507 -0.36 11.89 3.64
CA ALA A 507 0.63 11.07 2.95
C ALA A 507 0.79 11.49 1.48
N PHE A 508 -0.29 11.81 0.78
CA PHE A 508 -0.26 12.29 -0.61
C PHE A 508 0.47 13.64 -0.74
N PHE A 509 0.15 14.60 0.15
CA PHE A 509 0.82 15.89 0.15
C PHE A 509 2.30 15.77 0.47
N ARG A 510 2.67 14.91 1.43
CA ARG A 510 4.05 14.63 1.80
C ARG A 510 4.86 14.02 0.65
N ALA A 511 4.24 13.19 -0.18
CA ALA A 511 4.89 12.56 -1.33
C ALA A 511 4.84 13.43 -2.61
N GLY A 512 4.33 14.67 -2.55
CA GLY A 512 4.27 15.62 -3.67
C GLY A 512 3.33 15.20 -4.81
N LEU A 513 2.37 14.30 -4.55
CA LEU A 513 1.47 13.78 -5.59
C LEU A 513 0.50 14.84 -6.12
N PHE A 514 0.13 15.83 -5.31
CA PHE A 514 -0.76 16.91 -5.72
C PHE A 514 -0.08 17.87 -6.70
N GLU A 515 1.23 18.11 -6.54
CA GLU A 515 1.99 18.99 -7.40
C GLU A 515 2.27 18.35 -8.76
N ASN A 516 2.94 17.17 -8.75
CA ASN A 516 3.24 16.48 -10.00
C ASN A 516 3.27 14.94 -9.80
N PRO A 517 2.16 14.24 -10.09
CA PRO A 517 2.12 12.78 -10.01
C PRO A 517 2.56 12.09 -11.31
N TYR A 518 2.89 12.85 -12.36
CA TYR A 518 3.18 12.34 -13.71
C TYR A 518 4.65 11.97 -13.87
N LEU A 519 4.90 10.99 -14.71
CA LEU A 519 6.22 10.44 -15.01
C LEU A 519 6.57 10.61 -16.49
N ASP A 520 7.86 10.75 -16.78
CA ASP A 520 8.41 10.57 -18.11
C ASP A 520 8.76 9.08 -18.30
N PRO A 521 8.10 8.35 -19.22
CA PRO A 521 8.35 6.93 -19.42
C PRO A 521 9.80 6.61 -19.83
N ALA A 522 10.48 7.52 -20.54
CA ALA A 522 11.87 7.32 -20.94
C ALA A 522 12.82 7.45 -19.74
N VAL A 523 12.57 8.40 -18.83
CA VAL A 523 13.32 8.55 -17.58
C VAL A 523 13.08 7.35 -16.68
N SER A 524 11.84 6.87 -16.57
CA SER A 524 11.49 5.67 -15.83
C SER A 524 12.25 4.44 -16.33
N ALA A 525 12.26 4.21 -17.64
CA ALA A 525 12.99 3.10 -18.27
C ALA A 525 14.52 3.19 -18.08
N ALA A 526 15.06 4.39 -18.02
CA ALA A 526 16.51 4.60 -17.79
C ALA A 526 16.91 4.45 -16.30
N THR A 527 15.96 4.61 -15.38
CA THR A 527 16.21 4.59 -13.93
C THR A 527 16.08 3.19 -13.35
N VAL A 528 14.98 2.50 -13.66
CA VAL A 528 14.64 1.20 -13.07
C VAL A 528 15.62 0.14 -13.54
N GLY A 529 16.26 -0.57 -12.60
CA GLY A 529 17.21 -1.63 -12.90
C GLY A 529 18.49 -1.17 -13.58
N CYS A 530 18.82 0.12 -13.54
CA CYS A 530 20.05 0.63 -14.15
C CYS A 530 21.30 -0.06 -13.56
N GLU A 531 22.37 -0.14 -14.36
CA GLU A 531 23.55 -0.95 -14.00
C GLU A 531 24.15 -0.60 -12.63
N PRO A 532 24.25 0.67 -12.18
CA PRO A 532 24.73 0.97 -10.83
C PRO A 532 23.86 0.34 -9.73
N PHE A 533 22.52 0.36 -9.89
CA PHE A 533 21.58 -0.21 -8.92
C PHE A 533 21.65 -1.74 -8.91
N ALA A 534 21.73 -2.35 -10.11
CA ALA A 534 21.89 -3.78 -10.26
C ALA A 534 23.22 -4.29 -9.67
N GLU A 535 24.33 -3.54 -9.83
CA GLU A 535 25.62 -3.94 -9.26
C GLU A 535 25.65 -3.84 -7.74
N ALA A 536 25.04 -2.79 -7.15
CA ALA A 536 24.89 -2.67 -5.70
C ALA A 536 24.13 -3.88 -5.12
N GLY A 537 23.03 -4.27 -5.75
CA GLY A 537 22.28 -5.46 -5.37
C GLY A 537 23.09 -6.76 -5.51
N ARG A 538 23.83 -6.95 -6.62
CA ARG A 538 24.71 -8.11 -6.79
C ARG A 538 25.83 -8.15 -5.75
N ALA A 539 26.40 -7.00 -5.38
CA ALA A 539 27.41 -6.93 -4.32
C ALA A 539 26.80 -7.38 -2.98
N ALA A 540 25.62 -6.87 -2.61
CA ALA A 540 24.93 -7.30 -1.41
C ALA A 540 24.62 -8.81 -1.41
N GLN A 541 24.21 -9.38 -2.56
CA GLN A 541 23.98 -10.83 -2.69
C GLN A 541 25.26 -11.64 -2.46
N ARG A 542 26.40 -11.21 -3.03
CA ARG A 542 27.69 -11.89 -2.78
C ARG A 542 28.09 -11.85 -1.32
N ASP A 543 27.95 -10.68 -0.69
CA ASP A 543 28.36 -10.46 0.69
C ASP A 543 27.43 -11.17 1.70
N SER A 544 26.18 -11.47 1.32
CA SER A 544 25.21 -12.16 2.15
C SER A 544 25.37 -13.69 2.23
N LEU A 545 26.32 -14.26 1.47
CA LEU A 545 26.56 -15.70 1.45
C LEU A 545 27.18 -16.19 2.76
N VAL A 546 26.51 -17.15 3.42
CA VAL A 546 26.99 -17.76 4.67
C VAL A 546 27.41 -19.20 4.43
N LEU A 547 28.70 -19.50 4.65
CA LEU A 547 29.23 -20.85 4.54
C LEU A 547 28.89 -21.65 5.79
N LEU A 548 27.85 -22.49 5.74
CA LEU A 548 27.38 -23.27 6.89
C LEU A 548 28.23 -24.51 7.17
N LYS A 549 28.88 -25.07 6.16
CA LYS A 549 29.72 -26.26 6.29
C LYS A 549 30.94 -26.15 5.37
N ASN A 550 32.13 -26.24 5.94
CA ASN A 550 33.39 -26.21 5.25
C ASN A 550 34.29 -27.34 5.78
N ALA A 551 33.77 -28.56 5.83
CA ALA A 551 34.60 -29.71 6.18
C ALA A 551 35.43 -30.15 4.94
N PRO A 552 36.72 -30.51 5.10
CA PRO A 552 37.47 -31.18 4.03
C PRO A 552 36.65 -32.41 3.60
N GLY A 553 36.59 -32.65 2.28
CA GLY A 553 36.02 -33.89 1.77
C GLY A 553 36.70 -35.08 2.42
N ALA A 554 35.95 -36.08 2.84
CA ALA A 554 36.58 -37.38 3.10
C ALA A 554 37.07 -37.92 1.74
N ASP A 555 38.38 -38.00 1.55
CA ASP A 555 39.01 -38.66 0.42
C ASP A 555 38.63 -40.15 0.37
#